data_d08b79b63ce609b4a75068e80a0ec6fd
#
_entry.id   d08b79b63ce609b4a75068e80a0ec6fd
#
_cell.length_a   1.000
_cell.length_b   1.000
_cell.length_c   1.000
_cell.angle_alpha   90.00
_cell.angle_beta   90.00
_cell.angle_gamma   90.00
#
_symmetry.space_group_name_H-M   'P 1'
#
loop_
_entity.id
_entity.type
_entity.pdbx_description
1 polymer ?
#
loop_
_entity_poly.entity_id
_entity_poly.type
_entity_poly.pdbx_seq_one_letter_code
_entity_poly.pdbx_strand_id
1 'polypeptide(L)'
;MPTYIMLSTLAPEGVQTIKNNPSRIKEVNREVEQLGATVKAQWATLGHVDFISVIEAPDERTMARISLELGSRGTGRYETLAAIPVDDFIASL
;
A
#
# COMPACT_ATOMS: atom_id res chain seq x y z
N MET A 1 -13.25 9.71 0.79
CA MET A 1 -12.52 9.07 -0.30
C MET A 1 -12.55 7.55 -0.13
N PRO A 2 -12.60 6.80 -1.22
CA PRO A 2 -12.53 5.34 -1.13
C PRO A 2 -11.30 4.85 -0.38
N THR A 3 -11.47 3.71 0.27
CA THR A 3 -10.42 3.07 1.07
C THR A 3 -9.93 1.82 0.37
N TYR A 4 -8.63 1.63 0.40
CA TYR A 4 -7.97 0.46 -0.18
C TYR A 4 -7.02 -0.15 0.85
N ILE A 5 -6.84 -1.45 0.77
CA ILE A 5 -5.85 -2.16 1.58
C ILE A 5 -4.80 -2.72 0.63
N MET A 6 -3.57 -2.29 0.83
CA MET A 6 -2.45 -2.75 0.02
C MET A 6 -1.62 -3.74 0.82
N LEU A 7 -1.44 -4.92 0.26
CA LEU A 7 -0.60 -5.98 0.81
C LEU A 7 0.71 -5.97 0.06
N SER A 8 1.81 -5.80 0.78
CA SER A 8 3.13 -5.68 0.16
C SER A 8 4.00 -6.88 0.55
N THR A 9 4.61 -7.49 -0.45
CA THR A 9 5.57 -8.59 -0.26
C THR A 9 6.89 -8.16 -0.87
N LEU A 10 7.95 -8.09 -0.05
CA LEU A 10 9.25 -7.61 -0.51
C LEU A 10 10.02 -8.71 -1.25
N ALA A 11 10.66 -8.33 -2.36
CA ALA A 11 11.70 -9.13 -2.98
C ALA A 11 12.98 -9.06 -2.12
N PRO A 12 13.95 -9.95 -2.32
CA PRO A 12 15.18 -9.93 -1.52
C PRO A 12 15.89 -8.58 -1.47
N GLU A 13 15.94 -7.89 -2.60
CA GLU A 13 16.55 -6.54 -2.66
C GLU A 13 15.77 -5.54 -1.82
N GLY A 14 14.45 -5.65 -1.80
CA GLY A 14 13.61 -4.79 -0.97
C GLY A 14 13.84 -5.03 0.51
N VAL A 15 14.01 -6.29 0.91
CA VAL A 15 14.33 -6.64 2.29
C VAL A 15 15.65 -6.01 2.71
N GLN A 16 16.68 -6.11 1.88
CA GLN A 16 17.98 -5.51 2.19
C GLN A 16 17.90 -3.99 2.27
N THR A 17 17.15 -3.37 1.37
CA THR A 17 16.98 -1.92 1.37
C THR A 17 16.36 -1.45 2.67
N ILE A 18 15.31 -2.11 3.13
CA ILE A 18 14.62 -1.73 4.38
C ILE A 18 15.54 -1.97 5.59
N LYS A 19 16.25 -3.09 5.60
CA LYS A 19 17.17 -3.39 6.70
C LYS A 19 18.26 -2.33 6.81
N ASN A 20 18.83 -1.92 5.69
CA ASN A 20 19.93 -0.96 5.65
C ASN A 20 19.47 0.48 5.82
N ASN A 21 18.23 0.78 5.41
CA ASN A 21 17.67 2.13 5.47
C ASN A 21 16.18 2.05 5.80
N PRO A 22 15.82 1.84 7.09
CA PRO A 22 14.41 1.72 7.48
C PRO A 22 13.55 2.94 7.13
N SER A 23 14.15 4.12 7.04
CA SER A 23 13.41 5.35 6.69
C SER A 23 12.84 5.29 5.27
N ARG A 24 13.31 4.35 4.43
CA ARG A 24 12.79 4.17 3.08
C ARG A 24 11.29 3.89 3.09
N ILE A 25 10.77 3.24 4.13
CA ILE A 25 9.34 3.00 4.28
C ILE A 25 8.56 4.33 4.25
N LYS A 26 9.02 5.30 5.03
CA LYS A 26 8.36 6.62 5.08
C LYS A 26 8.58 7.43 3.81
N GLU A 27 9.71 7.26 3.14
CA GLU A 27 9.96 7.90 1.86
C GLU A 27 8.97 7.41 0.80
N VAL A 28 8.73 6.10 0.74
CA VAL A 28 7.74 5.53 -0.18
C VAL A 28 6.34 6.03 0.15
N ASN A 29 5.99 6.16 1.42
CA ASN A 29 4.69 6.73 1.80
C ASN A 29 4.52 8.15 1.27
N ARG A 30 5.59 8.96 1.31
CA ARG A 30 5.55 10.32 0.74
C ARG A 30 5.39 10.30 -0.79
N GLU A 31 6.02 9.34 -1.45
CA GLU A 31 5.83 9.16 -2.90
C GLU A 31 4.39 8.80 -3.23
N VAL A 32 3.77 7.95 -2.43
CA VAL A 32 2.35 7.59 -2.58
C VAL A 32 1.49 8.84 -2.45
N GLU A 33 1.79 9.71 -1.50
CA GLU A 33 1.07 10.97 -1.34
C GLU A 33 1.22 11.88 -2.56
N GLN A 34 2.42 11.95 -3.13
CA GLN A 34 2.66 12.73 -4.34
C GLN A 34 1.87 12.18 -5.53
N LEU A 35 1.57 10.90 -5.53
CA LEU A 35 0.76 10.27 -6.58
C LEU A 35 -0.74 10.40 -6.35
N GLY A 36 -1.15 11.05 -5.26
CA GLY A 36 -2.55 11.42 -5.05
C GLY A 36 -3.31 10.61 -4.01
N ALA A 37 -2.63 9.80 -3.22
CA ALA A 37 -3.27 9.00 -2.17
C ALA A 37 -2.63 9.28 -0.82
N THR A 38 -3.29 8.83 0.26
CA THR A 38 -2.81 9.04 1.63
C THR A 38 -2.74 7.71 2.36
N VAL A 39 -1.59 7.40 2.94
CA VAL A 39 -1.43 6.24 3.80
C VAL A 39 -1.97 6.59 5.18
N LYS A 40 -3.10 5.97 5.56
CA LYS A 40 -3.79 6.27 6.82
C LYS A 40 -3.25 5.43 7.97
N ALA A 41 -2.85 4.20 7.69
CA ALA A 41 -2.30 3.29 8.69
C ALA A 41 -1.43 2.27 7.98
N GLN A 42 -0.44 1.75 8.68
CA GLN A 42 0.50 0.81 8.09
C GLN A 42 1.08 -0.07 9.19
N TRP A 43 1.19 -1.38 8.91
CA TRP A 43 1.76 -2.35 9.82
C TRP A 43 2.78 -3.21 9.10
N ALA A 44 3.88 -3.53 9.78
CA ALA A 44 4.76 -4.62 9.39
C ALA A 44 4.13 -5.92 9.90
N THR A 45 4.10 -6.95 9.07
CA THR A 45 3.45 -8.21 9.41
C THR A 45 4.39 -9.38 9.25
N LEU A 46 4.03 -10.49 9.91
CA LEU A 46 4.69 -11.78 9.72
C LEU A 46 3.85 -12.61 8.75
N GLY A 47 4.47 -13.57 8.08
CA GLY A 47 3.77 -14.44 7.16
C GLY A 47 4.14 -14.13 5.72
N HIS A 48 3.22 -14.38 4.80
CA HIS A 48 3.50 -14.25 3.36
C HIS A 48 3.44 -12.81 2.85
N VAL A 49 2.93 -11.87 3.63
CA VAL A 49 3.03 -10.45 3.31
C VAL A 49 3.86 -9.74 4.38
N ASP A 50 4.58 -8.71 3.98
CA ASP A 50 5.51 -8.00 4.87
C ASP A 50 4.89 -6.73 5.43
N PHE A 51 4.00 -6.06 4.68
CA PHE A 51 3.32 -4.86 5.14
C PHE A 51 1.87 -4.88 4.72
N ILE A 52 1.03 -4.30 5.58
CA ILE A 52 -0.36 -4.00 5.29
C ILE A 52 -0.53 -2.50 5.43
N SER A 53 -1.04 -1.85 4.38
CA SER A 53 -1.26 -0.42 4.38
C SER A 53 -2.72 -0.11 4.09
N VAL A 54 -3.32 0.75 4.89
CA VAL A 54 -4.67 1.29 4.64
C VAL A 54 -4.48 2.63 3.95
N ILE A 55 -5.02 2.75 2.74
CA ILE A 55 -4.79 3.90 1.87
C ILE A 55 -6.12 4.50 1.44
N GLU A 56 -6.23 5.82 1.49
CA GLU A 56 -7.33 6.56 0.88
C GLU A 56 -6.88 7.15 -0.43
N ALA A 57 -7.68 6.99 -1.47
CA ALA A 57 -7.39 7.52 -2.79
C ALA A 57 -8.69 7.96 -3.46
N PRO A 58 -8.63 8.91 -4.43
CA PRO A 58 -9.85 9.40 -5.08
C PRO A 58 -10.59 8.33 -5.86
N ASP A 59 -9.86 7.40 -6.49
CA ASP A 59 -10.47 6.40 -7.37
C ASP A 59 -9.54 5.20 -7.59
N GLU A 60 -10.09 4.19 -8.26
CA GLU A 60 -9.38 2.97 -8.58
C GLU A 60 -8.19 3.20 -9.52
N ARG A 61 -8.31 4.16 -10.44
CA ARG A 61 -7.24 4.44 -11.40
C ARG A 61 -6.01 4.97 -10.71
N THR A 62 -6.20 5.84 -9.71
CA THR A 62 -5.09 6.34 -8.90
C THR A 62 -4.39 5.19 -8.19
N MET A 63 -5.15 4.27 -7.59
CA MET A 63 -4.55 3.12 -6.90
C MET A 63 -3.86 2.17 -7.86
N ALA A 64 -4.44 1.93 -9.03
CA ALA A 64 -3.81 1.08 -10.04
C ALA A 64 -2.46 1.67 -10.50
N ARG A 65 -2.39 2.98 -10.68
CA ARG A 65 -1.15 3.66 -11.06
C ARG A 65 -0.10 3.57 -9.97
N ILE A 66 -0.51 3.73 -8.71
CA ILE A 66 0.39 3.60 -7.56
C ILE A 66 0.95 2.18 -7.49
N SER A 67 0.08 1.17 -7.61
CA SER A 67 0.51 -0.23 -7.58
C SER A 67 1.48 -0.55 -8.70
N LEU A 68 1.23 -0.04 -9.89
CA LEU A 68 2.11 -0.23 -11.04
C LEU A 68 3.46 0.46 -10.81
N GLU A 69 3.44 1.69 -10.33
CA GLU A 69 4.66 2.45 -10.06
C GLU A 69 5.54 1.74 -9.04
N LEU A 70 4.96 1.31 -7.93
CA LEU A 70 5.71 0.62 -6.89
C LEU A 70 6.20 -0.75 -7.37
N GLY A 71 5.34 -1.49 -8.08
CA GLY A 71 5.70 -2.82 -8.60
C GLY A 71 6.78 -2.78 -9.68
N SER A 72 6.84 -1.70 -10.45
CA SER A 72 7.81 -1.55 -11.53
C SER A 72 9.26 -1.46 -11.04
N ARG A 73 9.46 -1.18 -9.76
CA ARG A 73 10.80 -1.03 -9.19
C ARG A 73 11.50 -2.36 -8.93
N GLY A 74 10.76 -3.46 -8.98
CA GLY A 74 11.32 -4.80 -8.79
C GLY A 74 11.70 -5.14 -7.35
N THR A 75 11.36 -4.28 -6.38
CA THR A 75 11.72 -4.49 -4.97
C THR A 75 10.60 -5.15 -4.17
N GLY A 76 9.44 -5.37 -4.79
CA GLY A 76 8.32 -6.00 -4.10
C GLY A 76 7.15 -6.26 -5.01
N ARG A 77 6.19 -6.99 -4.47
CA ARG A 77 4.90 -7.27 -5.10
C ARG A 77 3.81 -6.62 -4.27
N TYR A 78 2.78 -6.11 -4.95
CA TYR A 78 1.70 -5.37 -4.31
C TYR A 78 0.36 -5.92 -4.75
N GLU A 79 -0.50 -6.23 -3.78
CA GLU A 79 -1.88 -6.62 -4.02
C GLU A 79 -2.77 -5.57 -3.37
N THR A 80 -3.67 -4.98 -4.13
CA THR A 80 -4.54 -3.92 -3.64
C THR A 80 -5.98 -4.38 -3.64
N LEU A 81 -6.62 -4.27 -2.48
CA LEU A 81 -8.01 -4.65 -2.26
C LEU A 81 -8.84 -3.37 -2.10
N ALA A 82 -9.95 -3.26 -2.83
CA ALA A 82 -10.93 -2.23 -2.54
C ALA A 82 -11.63 -2.62 -1.24
N ALA A 83 -11.70 -1.70 -0.29
CA ALA A 83 -12.26 -1.96 1.03
C ALA A 83 -13.46 -1.07 1.29
N ILE A 84 -14.53 -1.68 1.77
CA ILE A 84 -15.75 -0.98 2.16
C ILE A 84 -15.86 -1.06 3.68
N PRO A 85 -15.91 0.07 4.40
CA PRO A 85 -16.15 0.02 5.85
C PRO A 85 -17.41 -0.79 6.14
N VAL A 86 -17.34 -1.64 7.16
CA VAL A 86 -18.43 -2.59 7.42
C VAL A 86 -19.76 -1.88 7.66
N ASP A 87 -19.76 -0.75 8.35
CA ASP A 87 -20.99 0.00 8.58
C ASP A 87 -21.61 0.51 7.28
N ASP A 88 -20.77 0.95 6.33
CA ASP A 88 -21.25 1.38 5.02
C ASP A 88 -21.81 0.20 4.22
N PHE A 89 -21.15 -0.95 4.32
CA PHE A 89 -21.60 -2.16 3.67
C PHE A 89 -22.99 -2.58 4.22
N ILE A 90 -23.14 -2.59 5.53
CA ILE A 90 -24.41 -2.92 6.18
C ILE A 90 -25.50 -1.96 5.73
N ALA A 91 -25.19 -0.67 5.66
CA ALA A 91 -26.18 0.35 5.24
C ALA A 91 -26.63 0.17 3.78
N SER A 92 -25.84 -0.53 2.97
CA SER A 92 -26.17 -0.76 1.56
C SER A 92 -27.10 -1.98 1.33
N LEU A 93 -27.34 -2.77 2.38
CA LEU A 93 -28.15 -4.02 2.26
C LEU A 93 -29.66 -3.78 2.47
#